data_bf4b29858a79569eaa9b4fae3d64baf4
#
_entry.id   bf4b29858a79569eaa9b4fae3d64baf4
#
_cell.length_a   1.000
_cell.length_b   1.000
_cell.length_c   1.000
_cell.angle_alpha   90.00
_cell.angle_beta   90.00
_cell.angle_gamma   90.00
#
_symmetry.space_group_name_H-M   'P 1'
#
loop_
_entity.id
_entity.type
_entity.pdbx_description
1 polymer ?
#
loop_
_entity_poly.entity_id
_entity_poly.type
_entity_poly.pdbx_seq_one_letter_code
_entity_poly.pdbx_strand_id
1 'polypeptide(L)'
;MNNRNQEKHFIVDILFVLALFGVFAVSALALVTIGADVYQHTVEDMGVNYESRTAVSYILEKVRQNDTTDSISLATLEDTPALCMLSRIEDEPYCTYLYFYDGHLKELFMREGTSLGGQVLPAGTDIMELKDLTFSYVSNDLIRASLQTASGKFHTFYIHIHCNATE
;
A
#
# COMPACT_ATOMS: atom_id res chain seq x y z
N MET A 1 6.02 -65.80 43.69
CA MET A 1 5.41 -64.50 43.92
C MET A 1 6.16 -63.32 43.23
N ASN A 2 7.12 -63.59 42.32
CA ASN A 2 7.99 -62.58 41.74
C ASN A 2 7.62 -62.08 40.31
N ASN A 3 6.80 -62.87 39.57
CA ASN A 3 6.47 -62.54 38.17
C ASN A 3 5.52 -61.35 38.00
N ARG A 4 4.56 -61.14 38.90
CA ARG A 4 3.57 -60.09 38.83
C ARG A 4 4.11 -58.68 39.03
N ASN A 5 5.23 -58.54 39.73
CA ASN A 5 5.93 -57.23 39.94
C ASN A 5 6.74 -56.85 38.71
N GLN A 6 7.37 -57.80 38.05
CA GLN A 6 8.11 -57.51 36.81
C GLN A 6 7.22 -57.09 35.65
N GLU A 7 6.04 -57.71 35.50
CA GLU A 7 5.06 -57.29 34.49
C GLU A 7 4.52 -55.87 34.72
N LYS A 8 4.31 -55.48 36.00
CA LYS A 8 3.88 -54.13 36.32
C LYS A 8 4.91 -53.07 36.01
N HIS A 9 6.19 -53.33 36.27
CA HIS A 9 7.27 -52.39 35.93
C HIS A 9 7.41 -52.24 34.41
N PHE A 10 7.32 -53.32 33.66
CA PHE A 10 7.36 -53.27 32.19
C PHE A 10 6.20 -52.47 31.58
N ILE A 11 4.98 -52.61 32.10
CA ILE A 11 3.82 -51.83 31.65
C ILE A 11 4.00 -50.35 31.98
N VAL A 12 4.53 -50.02 33.15
CA VAL A 12 4.77 -48.62 33.56
C VAL A 12 5.81 -47.96 32.68
N ASP A 13 6.88 -48.68 32.36
CA ASP A 13 7.97 -48.19 31.49
C ASP A 13 7.44 -47.89 30.06
N ILE A 14 6.63 -48.80 29.50
CA ILE A 14 6.00 -48.56 28.17
C ILE A 14 5.06 -47.36 28.24
N LEU A 15 4.22 -47.24 29.27
CA LEU A 15 3.30 -46.12 29.44
C LEU A 15 4.04 -44.80 29.56
N PHE A 16 5.17 -44.78 30.27
CA PHE A 16 6.02 -43.61 30.42
C PHE A 16 6.60 -43.15 29.05
N VAL A 17 7.16 -44.09 28.29
CA VAL A 17 7.71 -43.80 26.96
C VAL A 17 6.60 -43.30 26.01
N LEU A 18 5.40 -43.91 26.07
CA LEU A 18 4.26 -43.49 25.25
C LEU A 18 3.79 -42.08 25.63
N ALA A 19 3.72 -41.78 26.92
CA ALA A 19 3.39 -40.43 27.43
C ALA A 19 4.43 -39.39 26.99
N LEU A 20 5.72 -39.71 27.07
CA LEU A 20 6.80 -38.84 26.62
C LEU A 20 6.69 -38.56 25.11
N PHE A 21 6.43 -39.61 24.33
CA PHE A 21 6.21 -39.47 22.89
C PHE A 21 4.97 -38.60 22.58
N GLY A 22 3.87 -38.78 23.34
CA GLY A 22 2.67 -37.96 23.21
C GLY A 22 2.94 -36.48 23.47
N VAL A 23 3.66 -36.16 24.53
CA VAL A 23 4.05 -34.78 24.84
C VAL A 23 4.93 -34.18 23.72
N PHE A 24 5.89 -34.97 23.23
CA PHE A 24 6.73 -34.51 22.10
C PHE A 24 5.91 -34.25 20.85
N ALA A 25 4.98 -35.15 20.49
CA ALA A 25 4.13 -34.98 19.31
C ALA A 25 3.23 -33.74 19.42
N VAL A 26 2.64 -33.50 20.59
CA VAL A 26 1.80 -32.30 20.84
C VAL A 26 2.65 -31.03 20.76
N SER A 27 3.85 -31.04 21.34
CA SER A 27 4.77 -29.91 21.28
C SER A 27 5.22 -29.59 19.85
N ALA A 28 5.50 -30.62 19.06
CA ALA A 28 5.87 -30.46 17.65
C ALA A 28 4.72 -29.85 16.82
N LEU A 29 3.49 -30.32 17.02
CA LEU A 29 2.31 -29.76 16.38
C LEU A 29 2.06 -28.30 16.79
N ALA A 30 2.23 -27.97 18.08
CA ALA A 30 2.11 -26.61 18.57
C ALA A 30 3.13 -25.66 17.91
N LEU A 31 4.38 -26.10 17.76
CA LEU A 31 5.42 -25.31 17.08
C LEU A 31 5.10 -25.06 15.60
N VAL A 32 4.58 -26.07 14.91
CA VAL A 32 4.20 -25.93 13.49
C VAL A 32 3.03 -24.95 13.33
N THR A 33 2.01 -25.02 14.19
CA THR A 33 0.87 -24.09 14.13
C THR A 33 1.28 -22.65 14.43
N ILE A 34 2.09 -22.43 15.46
CA ILE A 34 2.62 -21.10 15.79
C ILE A 34 3.49 -20.56 14.65
N GLY A 35 4.35 -21.41 14.08
CA GLY A 35 5.22 -21.04 12.95
C GLY A 35 4.41 -20.64 11.71
N ALA A 36 3.35 -21.36 11.40
CA ALA A 36 2.46 -21.05 10.28
C ALA A 36 1.72 -19.71 10.49
N ASP A 37 1.22 -19.45 11.69
CA ASP A 37 0.55 -18.20 12.05
C ASP A 37 1.50 -16.99 11.92
N VAL A 38 2.70 -17.09 12.47
CA VAL A 38 3.72 -16.04 12.37
C VAL A 38 4.10 -15.77 10.92
N TYR A 39 4.23 -16.84 10.12
CA TYR A 39 4.55 -16.71 8.70
C TYR A 39 3.43 -15.98 7.94
N GLN A 40 2.16 -16.35 8.14
CA GLN A 40 1.02 -15.70 7.49
C GLN A 40 0.95 -14.22 7.83
N HIS A 41 1.02 -13.86 9.12
CA HIS A 41 1.02 -12.45 9.54
C HIS A 41 2.20 -11.66 8.96
N THR A 42 3.39 -12.26 8.89
CA THR A 42 4.56 -11.60 8.32
C THR A 42 4.38 -11.33 6.82
N VAL A 43 3.83 -12.29 6.07
CA VAL A 43 3.59 -12.14 4.63
C VAL A 43 2.50 -11.08 4.35
N GLU A 44 1.42 -11.08 5.13
CA GLU A 44 0.37 -10.07 5.03
C GLU A 44 0.90 -8.66 5.33
N ASP A 45 1.66 -8.49 6.41
CA ASP A 45 2.27 -7.21 6.77
C ASP A 45 3.29 -6.72 5.72
N MET A 46 4.06 -7.62 5.13
CA MET A 46 4.96 -7.29 4.02
C MET A 46 4.20 -6.81 2.79
N GLY A 47 3.14 -7.51 2.40
CA GLY A 47 2.29 -7.15 1.26
C GLY A 47 1.69 -5.76 1.41
N VAL A 48 1.10 -5.48 2.56
CA VAL A 48 0.47 -4.20 2.88
C VAL A 48 1.49 -3.04 2.91
N ASN A 49 2.69 -3.27 3.46
CA ASN A 49 3.75 -2.26 3.46
C ASN A 49 4.28 -2.01 2.04
N TYR A 50 4.30 -3.03 1.19
CA TYR A 50 4.71 -2.90 -0.21
C TYR A 50 3.73 -2.03 -1.01
N GLU A 51 2.41 -2.27 -0.90
CA GLU A 51 1.38 -1.48 -1.58
C GLU A 51 1.49 0.01 -1.26
N SER A 52 1.56 0.37 0.01
CA SER A 52 1.65 1.76 0.45
C SER A 52 2.94 2.45 -0.01
N ARG A 53 4.07 1.74 0.10
CA ARG A 53 5.37 2.29 -0.35
C ARG A 53 5.39 2.50 -1.85
N THR A 54 4.77 1.59 -2.60
CA THR A 54 4.68 1.70 -4.06
C THR A 54 3.83 2.91 -4.47
N ALA A 55 2.64 3.09 -3.85
CA ALA A 55 1.79 4.25 -4.11
C ALA A 55 2.50 5.57 -3.83
N VAL A 56 3.08 5.69 -2.62
CA VAL A 56 3.79 6.90 -2.21
C VAL A 56 4.98 7.16 -3.12
N SER A 57 5.79 6.14 -3.42
CA SER A 57 6.96 6.28 -4.29
C SER A 57 6.57 6.69 -5.71
N TYR A 58 5.49 6.14 -6.24
CA TYR A 58 4.98 6.50 -7.57
C TYR A 58 4.60 7.98 -7.64
N ILE A 59 3.78 8.44 -6.69
CA ILE A 59 3.35 9.84 -6.64
C ILE A 59 4.55 10.78 -6.48
N LEU A 60 5.46 10.49 -5.52
CA LEU A 60 6.63 11.32 -5.28
C LEU A 60 7.60 11.33 -6.46
N GLU A 61 7.78 10.22 -7.16
CA GLU A 61 8.63 10.15 -8.35
C GLU A 61 8.05 10.98 -9.50
N LYS A 62 6.74 10.90 -9.74
CA LYS A 62 6.05 11.74 -10.73
C LYS A 62 6.17 13.22 -10.42
N VAL A 63 6.00 13.60 -9.16
CA VAL A 63 6.21 14.97 -8.70
C VAL A 63 7.66 15.40 -8.99
N ARG A 64 8.65 14.62 -8.55
CA ARG A 64 10.07 14.96 -8.72
C ARG A 64 10.49 15.10 -10.19
N GLN A 65 9.91 14.29 -11.07
CA GLN A 65 10.16 14.36 -12.52
C GLN A 65 9.61 15.63 -13.17
N ASN A 66 8.59 16.24 -12.55
CA ASN A 66 7.87 17.39 -13.07
C ASN A 66 8.02 18.65 -12.21
N ASP A 67 8.84 18.64 -11.15
CA ASP A 67 9.03 19.80 -10.26
C ASP A 67 9.90 20.86 -10.93
N THR A 68 9.28 21.61 -11.83
CA THR A 68 9.82 22.82 -12.46
C THR A 68 9.00 24.03 -11.99
N THR A 69 9.44 25.24 -12.33
CA THR A 69 8.76 26.47 -11.86
C THR A 69 7.27 26.45 -12.18
N ASP A 70 6.45 26.59 -11.15
CA ASP A 70 4.96 26.64 -11.20
C ASP A 70 4.29 25.44 -11.91
N SER A 71 4.98 24.30 -11.95
CA SER A 71 4.46 23.13 -12.67
C SER A 71 3.49 22.28 -11.87
N ILE A 72 3.53 22.33 -10.52
CA ILE A 72 2.74 21.44 -9.66
C ILE A 72 1.66 22.23 -8.94
N SER A 73 0.41 21.77 -9.07
CA SER A 73 -0.76 22.39 -8.45
C SER A 73 -1.83 21.37 -8.12
N LEU A 74 -2.81 21.76 -7.30
CA LEU A 74 -4.03 21.00 -7.14
C LEU A 74 -5.08 21.50 -8.13
N ALA A 75 -5.71 20.57 -8.82
CA ALA A 75 -6.79 20.82 -9.77
C ALA A 75 -8.03 20.02 -9.37
N THR A 76 -9.14 20.32 -10.01
CA THR A 76 -10.39 19.56 -9.88
C THR A 76 -10.79 19.05 -11.25
N LEU A 77 -10.95 17.74 -11.37
CA LEU A 77 -11.44 17.06 -12.56
C LEU A 77 -12.85 16.55 -12.28
N GLU A 78 -13.87 17.11 -12.92
CA GLU A 78 -15.28 16.70 -12.74
C GLU A 78 -15.65 16.51 -11.24
N ASP A 79 -15.33 17.50 -10.40
CA ASP A 79 -15.52 17.52 -8.94
C ASP A 79 -14.58 16.57 -8.14
N THR A 80 -13.63 15.90 -8.79
CA THR A 80 -12.63 15.05 -8.13
C THR A 80 -11.33 15.81 -7.93
N PRO A 81 -10.79 15.90 -6.70
CA PRO A 81 -9.48 16.48 -6.45
C PRO A 81 -8.37 15.70 -7.16
N ALA A 82 -7.48 16.42 -7.84
CA ALA A 82 -6.36 15.85 -8.58
C ALA A 82 -5.07 16.62 -8.33
N LEU A 83 -3.95 15.94 -8.30
CA LEU A 83 -2.63 16.56 -8.40
C LEU A 83 -2.32 16.76 -9.87
N CYS A 84 -2.13 18.01 -10.28
CA CYS A 84 -1.79 18.41 -11.65
C CYS A 84 -0.31 18.74 -11.75
N MET A 85 0.35 18.19 -12.75
CA MET A 85 1.72 18.47 -13.12
C MET A 85 1.75 19.01 -14.54
N LEU A 86 2.04 20.30 -14.68
CA LEU A 86 2.12 20.99 -15.96
C LEU A 86 3.46 20.75 -16.64
N SER A 87 3.44 20.38 -17.90
CA SER A 87 4.61 20.26 -18.77
C SER A 87 4.37 20.96 -20.10
N ARG A 88 5.43 21.41 -20.77
CA ARG A 88 5.32 22.01 -22.10
C ARG A 88 5.97 21.10 -23.12
N ILE A 89 5.25 20.76 -24.18
CA ILE A 89 5.72 19.97 -25.29
C ILE A 89 5.49 20.80 -26.56
N GLU A 90 6.55 21.15 -27.27
CA GLU A 90 6.47 21.99 -28.48
C GLU A 90 5.72 23.33 -28.23
N ASP A 91 5.98 23.94 -27.08
CA ASP A 91 5.32 25.18 -26.58
C ASP A 91 3.83 25.02 -26.21
N GLU A 92 3.26 23.85 -26.33
CA GLU A 92 1.89 23.58 -25.92
C GLU A 92 1.82 23.03 -24.48
N PRO A 93 0.87 23.51 -23.65
CA PRO A 93 0.74 23.07 -22.28
C PRO A 93 0.02 21.69 -22.18
N TYR A 94 0.62 20.78 -21.45
CA TYR A 94 0.06 19.48 -21.12
C TYR A 94 0.04 19.28 -19.62
N CYS A 95 -0.99 18.65 -19.10
CA CYS A 95 -1.11 18.29 -17.70
C CYS A 95 -1.11 16.78 -17.53
N THR A 96 -0.29 16.31 -16.58
CA THR A 96 -0.41 14.96 -16.02
C THR A 96 -1.20 15.07 -14.73
N TYR A 97 -2.36 14.43 -14.66
CA TYR A 97 -3.22 14.40 -13.50
C TYR A 97 -3.08 13.07 -12.78
N LEU A 98 -2.89 13.13 -11.46
CA LEU A 98 -3.02 11.98 -10.56
C LEU A 98 -4.25 12.18 -9.68
N TYR A 99 -5.17 11.23 -9.71
CA TYR A 99 -6.44 11.30 -9.00
C TYR A 99 -6.97 9.93 -8.62
N PHE A 100 -7.96 9.91 -7.73
CA PHE A 100 -8.66 8.70 -7.33
C PHE A 100 -9.98 8.59 -8.08
N TYR A 101 -10.22 7.46 -8.73
CA TYR A 101 -11.49 7.16 -9.37
C TYR A 101 -11.71 5.65 -9.47
N ASP A 102 -12.94 5.21 -9.17
CA ASP A 102 -13.39 3.81 -9.26
C ASP A 102 -12.44 2.80 -8.60
N GLY A 103 -12.01 3.13 -7.37
CA GLY A 103 -11.15 2.23 -6.58
C GLY A 103 -9.67 2.21 -7.01
N HIS A 104 -9.24 3.13 -7.87
CA HIS A 104 -7.87 3.15 -8.40
C HIS A 104 -7.22 4.53 -8.28
N LEU A 105 -5.91 4.54 -8.06
CA LEU A 105 -5.07 5.67 -8.46
C LEU A 105 -4.99 5.67 -9.97
N LYS A 106 -5.43 6.76 -10.59
CA LYS A 106 -5.37 6.94 -12.04
C LYS A 106 -4.39 8.03 -12.44
N GLU A 107 -3.78 7.84 -13.60
CA GLU A 107 -2.97 8.85 -14.28
C GLU A 107 -3.61 9.21 -15.62
N LEU A 108 -3.81 10.50 -15.85
CA LEU A 108 -4.29 11.04 -17.11
C LEU A 108 -3.33 12.10 -17.63
N PHE A 109 -2.82 11.87 -18.83
CA PHE A 109 -2.02 12.87 -19.54
C PHE A 109 -2.84 13.46 -20.68
N MET A 110 -3.03 14.78 -20.66
CA MET A 110 -3.82 15.45 -21.68
C MET A 110 -3.35 16.91 -21.85
N ARG A 111 -3.68 17.49 -23.02
CA ARG A 111 -3.44 18.92 -23.25
C ARG A 111 -4.34 19.75 -22.32
N GLU A 112 -3.77 20.80 -21.74
CA GLU A 112 -4.51 21.72 -20.89
C GLU A 112 -5.71 22.33 -21.64
N GLY A 113 -6.84 22.44 -20.94
CA GLY A 113 -8.08 22.97 -21.53
C GLY A 113 -8.84 22.01 -22.43
N THR A 114 -8.39 20.76 -22.59
CA THR A 114 -9.15 19.75 -23.33
C THR A 114 -10.39 19.34 -22.55
N SER A 115 -11.57 19.38 -23.19
CA SER A 115 -12.81 18.87 -22.59
C SER A 115 -13.16 17.52 -23.18
N LEU A 116 -13.33 16.51 -22.34
CA LEU A 116 -13.77 15.17 -22.74
C LEU A 116 -15.26 14.91 -22.49
N GLY A 117 -16.03 15.98 -22.26
CA GLY A 117 -17.51 15.91 -22.19
C GLY A 117 -18.04 14.99 -21.09
N GLY A 118 -17.49 15.06 -19.88
CA GLY A 118 -17.93 14.24 -18.73
C GLY A 118 -17.36 12.82 -18.71
N GLN A 119 -16.31 12.54 -19.47
CA GLN A 119 -15.60 11.25 -19.51
C GLN A 119 -14.11 11.38 -19.16
N VAL A 120 -13.76 12.43 -18.43
CA VAL A 120 -12.35 12.67 -18.05
C VAL A 120 -11.88 11.63 -17.03
N LEU A 121 -12.67 11.36 -16.00
CA LEU A 121 -12.31 10.45 -14.92
C LEU A 121 -12.10 8.99 -15.40
N PRO A 122 -12.97 8.43 -16.24
CA PRO A 122 -12.73 7.08 -16.78
C PRO A 122 -11.53 6.97 -17.72
N ALA A 123 -11.13 8.07 -18.38
CA ALA A 123 -10.10 8.07 -19.41
C ALA A 123 -8.67 7.82 -18.90
N GLY A 124 -8.43 8.05 -17.62
CA GLY A 124 -7.11 7.81 -17.02
C GLY A 124 -6.73 6.34 -16.99
N THR A 125 -5.41 6.08 -17.06
CA THR A 125 -4.83 4.74 -16.90
C THR A 125 -4.85 4.34 -15.43
N ASP A 126 -5.29 3.12 -15.14
CA ASP A 126 -5.24 2.53 -13.79
C ASP A 126 -3.79 2.20 -13.44
N ILE A 127 -3.31 2.77 -12.35
CA ILE A 127 -1.95 2.56 -11.85
C ILE A 127 -1.93 1.50 -10.76
N MET A 128 -2.82 1.61 -9.79
CA MET A 128 -2.94 0.65 -8.69
C MET A 128 -4.29 0.80 -7.97
N GLU A 129 -4.70 -0.26 -7.29
CA GLU A 129 -5.89 -0.28 -6.44
C GLU A 129 -5.66 0.52 -5.15
N LEU A 130 -6.62 1.38 -4.83
CA LEU A 130 -6.70 2.13 -3.57
C LEU A 130 -8.15 2.13 -3.09
N LYS A 131 -8.37 2.44 -1.82
CA LYS A 131 -9.71 2.73 -1.28
C LYS A 131 -10.01 4.23 -1.25
N ASP A 132 -8.97 5.05 -1.13
CA ASP A 132 -9.11 6.50 -1.12
C ASP A 132 -7.78 7.18 -1.44
N LEU A 133 -7.84 8.38 -2.03
CA LEU A 133 -6.71 9.28 -2.22
C LEU A 133 -7.20 10.72 -2.24
N THR A 134 -6.65 11.54 -1.37
CA THR A 134 -6.98 12.96 -1.26
C THR A 134 -5.72 13.82 -1.20
N PHE A 135 -5.83 15.02 -1.78
CA PHE A 135 -4.79 16.03 -1.76
C PHE A 135 -5.32 17.32 -1.14
N SER A 136 -4.52 18.03 -0.36
CA SER A 136 -4.86 19.33 0.21
C SER A 136 -3.61 20.19 0.40
N TYR A 137 -3.72 21.50 0.18
CA TYR A 137 -2.67 22.44 0.53
C TYR A 137 -2.52 22.55 2.05
N VAL A 138 -1.29 22.54 2.53
CA VAL A 138 -0.91 22.91 3.90
C VAL A 138 -0.34 24.32 3.92
N SER A 139 0.48 24.65 2.90
CA SER A 139 1.01 25.97 2.60
C SER A 139 1.20 26.09 1.09
N ASN A 140 1.67 27.25 0.61
CA ASN A 140 1.86 27.48 -0.83
C ASN A 140 2.83 26.49 -1.49
N ASP A 141 3.78 25.96 -0.72
CA ASP A 141 4.84 25.05 -1.16
C ASP A 141 4.70 23.62 -0.64
N LEU A 142 3.62 23.33 0.13
CA LEU A 142 3.44 22.05 0.79
C LEU A 142 2.04 21.50 0.57
N ILE A 143 1.98 20.34 -0.09
CA ILE A 143 0.77 19.57 -0.31
C ILE A 143 0.79 18.35 0.61
N ARG A 144 -0.30 18.13 1.33
CA ARG A 144 -0.58 16.90 2.06
C ARG A 144 -1.34 15.95 1.17
N ALA A 145 -0.82 14.75 1.00
CA ALA A 145 -1.49 13.64 0.36
C ALA A 145 -1.86 12.58 1.41
N SER A 146 -3.10 12.11 1.40
CA SER A 146 -3.57 11.03 2.25
C SER A 146 -4.16 9.94 1.37
N LEU A 147 -3.70 8.71 1.54
CA LEU A 147 -4.20 7.56 0.80
C LEU A 147 -4.61 6.43 1.74
N GLN A 148 -5.57 5.63 1.29
CA GLN A 148 -5.94 4.37 1.90
C GLN A 148 -5.68 3.24 0.90
N THR A 149 -4.84 2.28 1.28
CA THR A 149 -4.53 1.12 0.44
C THR A 149 -5.72 0.17 0.28
N ALA A 150 -5.68 -0.72 -0.69
CA ALA A 150 -6.68 -1.79 -0.86
C ALA A 150 -6.82 -2.65 0.41
N SER A 151 -5.74 -2.88 1.14
CA SER A 151 -5.72 -3.55 2.45
C SER A 151 -6.33 -2.73 3.60
N GLY A 152 -6.65 -1.44 3.38
CA GLY A 152 -7.33 -0.57 4.34
C GLY A 152 -6.42 0.26 5.24
N LYS A 153 -5.10 0.20 5.09
CA LYS A 153 -4.16 1.04 5.85
C LYS A 153 -4.15 2.48 5.32
N PHE A 154 -4.16 3.43 6.25
CA PHE A 154 -4.03 4.85 5.94
C PHE A 154 -2.56 5.29 5.98
N HIS A 155 -2.19 6.08 4.98
CA HIS A 155 -0.89 6.72 4.89
C HIS A 155 -1.05 8.19 4.55
N THR A 156 -0.35 9.04 5.30
CA THR A 156 -0.27 10.47 5.02
C THR A 156 1.18 10.83 4.78
N PHE A 157 1.43 11.55 3.70
CA PHE A 157 2.74 12.06 3.36
C PHE A 157 2.65 13.48 2.82
N TYR A 158 3.79 14.14 2.71
CA TYR A 158 3.85 15.53 2.30
C TYR A 158 4.72 15.65 1.05
N ILE A 159 4.23 16.46 0.13
CA ILE A 159 4.89 16.81 -1.12
C ILE A 159 5.35 18.24 -0.98
N HIS A 160 6.67 18.45 -0.96
CA HIS A 160 7.24 19.78 -0.95
C HIS A 160 7.55 20.19 -2.40
N ILE A 161 7.02 21.32 -2.83
CA ILE A 161 7.21 21.88 -4.15
C ILE A 161 8.41 22.83 -4.06
N HIS A 162 9.50 22.54 -4.80
CA HIS A 162 10.74 23.28 -4.67
C HIS A 162 10.85 24.48 -5.61
N CYS A 163 10.04 24.48 -6.67
CA CYS A 163 10.16 25.44 -7.77
C CYS A 163 8.95 26.37 -7.90
N ASN A 164 8.38 26.82 -6.79
CA ASN A 164 7.39 27.92 -6.86
C ASN A 164 8.11 29.25 -7.12
N ALA A 165 7.59 30.05 -8.05
CA ALA A 165 8.07 31.41 -8.22
C ALA A 165 7.79 32.17 -6.91
N THR A 166 8.83 32.60 -6.24
CA THR A 166 8.75 33.55 -5.11
C THR A 166 8.37 34.91 -5.71
N GLU A 167 7.14 35.37 -5.44
CA GLU A 167 6.84 36.80 -5.59
C GLU A 167 7.67 37.67 -4.63
#